data_29350e84027c82f24c063caecfd2a415
#
_entry.id   29350e84027c82f24c063caecfd2a415
#
_cell.length_a   1.000
_cell.length_b   1.000
_cell.length_c   1.000
_cell.angle_alpha   90.00
_cell.angle_beta   90.00
_cell.angle_gamma   90.00
#
_symmetry.space_group_name_H-M   'P 1'
#
loop_
_entity.id
_entity.type
_entity.pdbx_description
1 polymer ?
#
loop_
_entity_poly.entity_id
_entity_poly.type
_entity_poly.pdbx_seq_one_letter_code
_entity_poly.pdbx_strand_id
1 'polypeptide(L)'
;MIGNHLPRQCGIATFTTDLCDAIAAEYGAAAGVSVVAVNDPQSDYRYPARVRFKITESELSSYKAAADFLNSSNVDLVCLQHEYGIYGGKAGSYVLRLLQRLRMPVVTTLHTVLREPDVDQLIVMQEIAGRSNRLIVMSEHSSRFLQDIFRVPSRKIDLIPHGIPDLPFAEPASYKDSFSTGKTVLLTFGLLSPNKGFESVIQAAIFS
;
A
#
# COMPACT_ATOMS: atom_id res chain seq x y z
N MET A 1 -6.91 -0.26 9.58
CA MET A 1 -5.89 -0.24 8.52
C MET A 1 -4.63 0.41 9.02
N ILE A 2 -3.44 -0.08 8.58
CA ILE A 2 -2.15 0.58 8.82
C ILE A 2 -1.48 0.83 7.46
N GLY A 3 -1.04 2.06 7.20
CA GLY A 3 -0.37 2.44 5.95
C GLY A 3 -0.46 3.94 5.70
N ASN A 4 -0.06 4.38 4.51
CA ASN A 4 -0.29 5.76 4.12
C ASN A 4 -1.78 5.99 3.86
N HIS A 5 -2.25 7.22 4.05
CA HIS A 5 -3.64 7.62 3.82
C HIS A 5 -3.70 9.02 3.21
N LEU A 6 -4.73 9.31 2.39
CA LEU A 6 -4.96 10.68 1.93
C LEU A 6 -5.12 11.64 3.13
N PRO A 7 -4.60 12.89 3.04
CA PRO A 7 -4.19 13.60 1.83
C PRO A 7 -2.72 13.41 1.40
N ARG A 8 -1.96 12.48 1.99
CA ARG A 8 -0.63 12.15 1.46
C ARG A 8 -0.74 11.70 0.01
N GLN A 9 -0.01 12.35 -0.90
CA GLN A 9 -0.07 12.04 -2.33
C GLN A 9 0.86 10.88 -2.66
N CYS A 10 0.35 9.67 -2.60
CA CYS A 10 1.02 8.45 -3.09
C CYS A 10 0.02 7.35 -3.39
N GLY A 11 0.40 6.40 -4.24
CA GLY A 11 -0.48 5.29 -4.65
C GLY A 11 -1.00 4.45 -3.49
N ILE A 12 -0.16 4.20 -2.47
CA ILE A 12 -0.57 3.46 -1.25
C ILE A 12 -1.63 4.23 -0.45
N ALA A 13 -1.51 5.57 -0.37
CA ALA A 13 -2.49 6.38 0.33
C ALA A 13 -3.86 6.34 -0.36
N THR A 14 -3.88 6.44 -1.69
CA THR A 14 -5.10 6.28 -2.50
C THR A 14 -5.69 4.89 -2.29
N PHE A 15 -4.90 3.83 -2.48
CA PHE A 15 -5.35 2.45 -2.29
C PHE A 15 -5.93 2.20 -0.89
N THR A 16 -5.24 2.66 0.16
CA THR A 16 -5.72 2.50 1.54
C THR A 16 -7.04 3.21 1.76
N THR A 17 -7.19 4.43 1.22
CA THR A 17 -8.43 5.22 1.35
C THR A 17 -9.58 4.53 0.62
N ASP A 18 -9.38 4.15 -0.64
CA ASP A 18 -10.39 3.47 -1.46
C ASP A 18 -10.84 2.14 -0.84
N LEU A 19 -9.87 1.35 -0.31
CA LEU A 19 -10.20 0.11 0.38
C LEU A 19 -11.00 0.35 1.68
N CYS A 20 -10.67 1.40 2.44
CA CYS A 20 -11.46 1.78 3.62
C CYS A 20 -12.89 2.18 3.22
N ASP A 21 -13.05 2.93 2.14
CA ASP A 21 -14.35 3.38 1.66
C ASP A 21 -15.18 2.21 1.13
N ALA A 22 -14.55 1.29 0.37
CA ALA A 22 -15.22 0.08 -0.13
C ALA A 22 -15.70 -0.84 1.01
N ILE A 23 -14.87 -1.08 2.03
CA ILE A 23 -15.27 -1.87 3.20
C ILE A 23 -16.41 -1.19 3.97
N ALA A 24 -16.33 0.12 4.16
CA ALA A 24 -17.39 0.87 4.84
C ALA A 24 -18.70 0.87 4.05
N ALA A 25 -18.64 0.93 2.72
CA ALA A 25 -19.80 0.87 1.85
C ALA A 25 -20.46 -0.52 1.88
N GLU A 26 -19.67 -1.60 1.83
CA GLU A 26 -20.15 -2.99 1.79
C GLU A 26 -20.74 -3.43 3.13
N TYR A 27 -20.08 -3.13 4.23
CA TYR A 27 -20.44 -3.64 5.55
C TYR A 27 -21.17 -2.63 6.45
N GLY A 28 -21.20 -1.35 6.07
CA GLY A 28 -21.89 -0.30 6.83
C GLY A 28 -21.47 -0.25 8.30
N ALA A 29 -22.46 -0.20 9.19
CA ALA A 29 -22.23 -0.17 10.64
C ALA A 29 -21.68 -1.48 11.22
N ALA A 30 -21.71 -2.58 10.47
CA ALA A 30 -21.17 -3.87 10.92
C ALA A 30 -19.64 -3.92 10.94
N ALA A 31 -18.97 -3.04 10.18
CA ALA A 31 -17.50 -2.96 10.17
C ALA A 31 -17.02 -1.53 10.46
N GLY A 32 -16.57 -1.29 11.67
CA GLY A 32 -15.85 -0.04 12.02
C GLY A 32 -14.46 -0.01 11.40
N VAL A 33 -14.23 0.87 10.40
CA VAL A 33 -12.92 1.01 9.76
C VAL A 33 -12.19 2.25 10.28
N SER A 34 -11.05 2.05 10.93
CA SER A 34 -10.14 3.12 11.38
C SER A 34 -8.74 2.95 10.79
N VAL A 35 -7.98 4.03 10.78
CA VAL A 35 -6.65 4.07 10.17
C VAL A 35 -5.60 4.55 11.17
N VAL A 36 -4.46 3.86 11.16
CA VAL A 36 -3.17 4.31 11.69
C VAL A 36 -2.34 4.74 10.49
N ALA A 37 -2.18 6.05 10.31
CA ALA A 37 -1.49 6.60 9.15
C ALA A 37 0.01 6.73 9.38
N VAL A 38 0.81 6.38 8.37
CA VAL A 38 2.26 6.60 8.39
C VAL A 38 2.57 7.94 7.73
N ASN A 39 3.19 8.83 8.50
CA ASN A 39 3.59 10.17 8.08
C ASN A 39 5.08 10.24 7.77
N ASP A 40 5.40 10.94 6.70
CA ASP A 40 6.75 11.46 6.51
C ASP A 40 7.07 12.53 7.57
N PRO A 41 8.34 12.66 7.99
CA PRO A 41 8.73 13.48 9.15
C PRO A 41 8.43 14.98 9.01
N GLN A 42 8.27 15.47 7.78
CA GLN A 42 8.17 16.89 7.46
C GLN A 42 6.74 17.36 7.19
N SER A 43 5.76 16.46 7.25
CA SER A 43 4.40 16.76 6.81
C SER A 43 3.41 16.74 7.98
N ASP A 44 2.63 17.82 8.10
CA ASP A 44 1.48 17.88 9.00
C ASP A 44 0.18 17.75 8.19
N TYR A 45 -0.20 16.52 7.91
CA TYR A 45 -1.43 16.24 7.18
C TYR A 45 -2.66 16.43 8.06
N ARG A 46 -3.67 17.13 7.52
CA ARG A 46 -5.01 17.21 8.12
C ARG A 46 -5.82 15.99 7.69
N TYR A 47 -5.77 14.96 8.49
CA TYR A 47 -6.47 13.71 8.23
C TYR A 47 -7.97 13.76 8.56
N PRO A 48 -8.79 12.97 7.87
CA PRO A 48 -10.18 12.75 8.23
C PRO A 48 -10.30 12.00 9.57
N ALA A 49 -11.49 12.06 10.19
CA ALA A 49 -11.76 11.49 11.52
C ALA A 49 -11.50 9.97 11.63
N ARG A 50 -11.49 9.23 10.52
CA ARG A 50 -11.15 7.80 10.51
C ARG A 50 -9.68 7.52 10.85
N VAL A 51 -8.78 8.49 10.64
CA VAL A 51 -7.37 8.37 11.06
C VAL A 51 -7.29 8.66 12.54
N ARG A 52 -7.07 7.62 13.34
CA ARG A 52 -7.10 7.68 14.81
C ARG A 52 -5.73 7.78 15.45
N PHE A 53 -4.69 7.44 14.70
CA PHE A 53 -3.31 7.50 15.17
C PHE A 53 -2.37 7.82 13.99
N LYS A 54 -1.24 8.50 14.29
CA LYS A 54 -0.19 8.83 13.32
C LYS A 54 1.13 8.19 13.76
N ILE A 55 1.78 7.46 12.86
CA ILE A 55 3.14 6.98 13.00
C ILE A 55 4.06 7.97 12.30
N THR A 56 5.10 8.46 12.98
CA THR A 56 6.21 9.16 12.31
C THR A 56 7.14 8.12 11.72
N GLU A 57 7.29 8.12 10.39
CA GLU A 57 8.02 7.09 9.64
C GLU A 57 9.42 6.83 10.20
N SER A 58 10.18 7.88 10.48
CA SER A 58 11.57 7.80 10.95
C SER A 58 11.74 7.49 12.45
N GLU A 59 10.65 7.47 13.24
CA GLU A 59 10.70 7.33 14.69
C GLU A 59 10.25 5.96 15.17
N LEU A 60 11.19 5.10 15.57
CA LEU A 60 10.91 3.76 16.06
C LEU A 60 9.96 3.71 17.27
N SER A 61 10.00 4.74 18.12
CA SER A 61 9.10 4.89 19.27
C SER A 61 7.64 5.03 18.86
N SER A 62 7.35 5.70 17.73
CA SER A 62 5.99 5.89 17.23
C SER A 62 5.33 4.58 16.80
N TYR A 63 6.10 3.59 16.29
CA TYR A 63 5.59 2.26 15.95
C TYR A 63 5.20 1.47 17.20
N LYS A 64 5.96 1.61 18.31
CA LYS A 64 5.60 1.00 19.59
C LYS A 64 4.34 1.63 20.16
N ALA A 65 4.25 2.95 20.14
CA ALA A 65 3.08 3.69 20.59
C ALA A 65 1.82 3.33 19.78
N ALA A 66 1.97 3.14 18.46
CA ALA A 66 0.88 2.69 17.59
C ALA A 66 0.40 1.28 17.96
N ALA A 67 1.31 0.35 18.30
CA ALA A 67 0.93 -0.97 18.76
C ALA A 67 0.20 -0.91 20.12
N ASP A 68 0.66 -0.07 21.05
CA ASP A 68 0.03 0.10 22.36
C ASP A 68 -1.37 0.73 22.20
N PHE A 69 -1.52 1.71 21.30
CA PHE A 69 -2.82 2.29 20.91
C PHE A 69 -3.77 1.21 20.37
N LEU A 70 -3.33 0.39 19.41
CA LEU A 70 -4.17 -0.65 18.80
C LEU A 70 -4.56 -1.73 19.84
N ASN A 71 -3.63 -2.14 20.69
CA ASN A 71 -3.87 -3.13 21.74
C ASN A 71 -4.84 -2.64 22.84
N SER A 72 -4.92 -1.32 23.05
CA SER A 72 -5.86 -0.71 24.01
C SER A 72 -7.19 -0.31 23.37
N SER A 73 -7.26 -0.34 22.05
CA SER A 73 -8.48 -0.07 21.28
C SER A 73 -9.24 -1.37 21.04
N ASN A 74 -10.55 -1.27 20.81
CA ASN A 74 -11.38 -2.44 20.50
C ASN A 74 -11.23 -2.82 19.01
N VAL A 75 -10.04 -3.34 18.63
CA VAL A 75 -9.68 -3.71 17.26
C VAL A 75 -9.65 -5.22 17.13
N ASP A 76 -10.50 -5.77 16.26
CA ASP A 76 -10.59 -7.21 16.02
C ASP A 76 -9.54 -7.72 15.03
N LEU A 77 -9.14 -6.88 14.05
CA LEU A 77 -8.26 -7.24 12.95
C LEU A 77 -7.45 -6.04 12.50
N VAL A 78 -6.16 -6.26 12.24
CA VAL A 78 -5.27 -5.28 11.59
C VAL A 78 -5.06 -5.67 10.13
N CYS A 79 -5.36 -4.73 9.21
CA CYS A 79 -4.96 -4.82 7.81
C CYS A 79 -3.74 -3.91 7.57
N LEU A 80 -2.59 -4.51 7.31
CA LEU A 80 -1.34 -3.81 7.02
C LEU A 80 -1.18 -3.62 5.51
N GLN A 81 -0.94 -2.40 5.07
CA GLN A 81 -0.54 -2.09 3.69
C GLN A 81 0.99 -2.02 3.64
N HIS A 82 1.62 -3.02 3.04
CA HIS A 82 3.07 -3.12 3.04
C HIS A 82 3.69 -2.69 1.71
N GLU A 83 4.60 -1.73 1.81
CA GLU A 83 5.60 -1.36 0.81
C GLU A 83 6.90 -1.02 1.55
N TYR A 84 8.05 -1.45 1.05
CA TYR A 84 9.34 -1.25 1.72
C TYR A 84 9.66 0.21 2.00
N GLY A 85 9.29 1.11 1.09
CA GLY A 85 9.63 2.53 1.14
C GLY A 85 8.70 3.41 1.98
N ILE A 86 7.67 2.86 2.66
CA ILE A 86 6.75 3.68 3.48
C ILE A 86 6.98 3.55 4.97
N TYR A 87 7.85 2.65 5.39
CA TYR A 87 8.21 2.44 6.80
C TYR A 87 9.68 2.76 7.03
N GLY A 88 10.00 3.31 8.19
CA GLY A 88 11.37 3.66 8.54
C GLY A 88 12.28 2.44 8.78
N GLY A 89 13.58 2.72 8.87
CA GLY A 89 14.61 1.71 9.00
C GLY A 89 14.98 1.04 7.68
N LYS A 90 16.00 0.17 7.71
CA LYS A 90 16.42 -0.57 6.52
C LYS A 90 15.27 -1.45 6.01
N ALA A 91 14.96 -1.36 4.72
CA ALA A 91 13.87 -2.07 4.09
C ALA A 91 12.52 -1.96 4.84
N GLY A 92 12.26 -0.84 5.52
CA GLY A 92 11.03 -0.64 6.27
C GLY A 92 10.95 -1.41 7.60
N SER A 93 12.06 -1.85 8.16
CA SER A 93 12.13 -2.76 9.32
C SER A 93 11.46 -2.26 10.59
N TYR A 94 11.17 -0.95 10.71
CA TYR A 94 10.51 -0.42 11.91
C TYR A 94 9.09 -0.95 12.10
N VAL A 95 8.41 -1.32 11.02
CA VAL A 95 7.08 -1.96 11.08
C VAL A 95 7.10 -3.27 11.87
N LEU A 96 8.23 -3.98 11.89
CA LEU A 96 8.37 -5.22 12.65
C LEU A 96 8.18 -4.99 14.16
N ARG A 97 8.59 -3.83 14.67
CA ARG A 97 8.42 -3.48 16.10
C ARG A 97 6.96 -3.25 16.48
N LEU A 98 6.15 -2.78 15.53
CA LEU A 98 4.71 -2.71 15.67
C LEU A 98 4.13 -4.13 15.65
N LEU A 99 4.39 -4.92 14.59
CA LEU A 99 3.85 -6.26 14.42
C LEU A 99 4.18 -7.21 15.56
N GLN A 100 5.39 -7.11 16.16
CA GLN A 100 5.82 -7.91 17.32
C GLN A 100 4.97 -7.70 18.56
N ARG A 101 4.28 -6.58 18.67
CA ARG A 101 3.52 -6.17 19.86
C ARG A 101 2.01 -6.32 19.69
N LEU A 102 1.52 -6.49 18.46
CA LEU A 102 0.10 -6.67 18.20
C LEU A 102 -0.44 -7.96 18.80
N ARG A 103 -1.65 -7.89 19.39
CA ARG A 103 -2.34 -9.01 20.02
C ARG A 103 -3.48 -9.58 19.19
N MET A 104 -3.92 -8.85 18.16
CA MET A 104 -4.98 -9.24 17.25
C MET A 104 -4.40 -9.84 15.95
N PRO A 105 -5.20 -10.58 15.18
CA PRO A 105 -4.81 -11.07 13.86
C PRO A 105 -4.37 -9.97 12.91
N VAL A 106 -3.43 -10.30 12.02
CA VAL A 106 -2.89 -9.38 11.00
C VAL A 106 -3.09 -9.99 9.62
N VAL A 107 -3.69 -9.23 8.72
CA VAL A 107 -3.72 -9.48 7.27
C VAL A 107 -2.85 -8.44 6.61
N THR A 108 -1.89 -8.85 5.78
CA THR A 108 -0.98 -7.92 5.10
C THR A 108 -1.20 -7.95 3.59
N THR A 109 -1.50 -6.79 3.00
CA THR A 109 -1.48 -6.59 1.55
C THR A 109 -0.08 -6.18 1.14
N LEU A 110 0.53 -6.93 0.24
CA LEU A 110 1.87 -6.70 -0.27
C LEU A 110 1.80 -5.98 -1.62
N HIS A 111 2.20 -4.71 -1.65
CA HIS A 111 2.21 -3.90 -2.86
C HIS A 111 3.41 -4.21 -3.75
N THR A 112 4.52 -4.66 -3.16
CA THR A 112 5.71 -5.12 -3.87
C THR A 112 6.20 -6.44 -3.29
N VAL A 113 6.42 -7.43 -4.16
CA VAL A 113 7.13 -8.67 -3.86
C VAL A 113 8.29 -8.78 -4.83
N LEU A 114 9.51 -8.63 -4.32
CA LEU A 114 10.72 -8.56 -5.14
C LEU A 114 11.16 -9.94 -5.61
N ARG A 115 11.57 -10.02 -6.87
CA ARG A 115 12.19 -11.22 -7.45
C ARG A 115 13.63 -11.43 -6.93
N GLU A 116 14.34 -10.33 -6.73
CA GLU A 116 15.75 -10.32 -6.32
C GLU A 116 15.88 -9.38 -5.10
N PRO A 117 15.38 -9.79 -3.91
CA PRO A 117 15.50 -8.99 -2.71
C PRO A 117 16.96 -8.96 -2.23
N ASP A 118 17.39 -7.83 -1.69
CA ASP A 118 18.60 -7.79 -0.88
C ASP A 118 18.37 -8.50 0.48
N VAL A 119 19.44 -8.61 1.28
CA VAL A 119 19.40 -9.34 2.56
C VAL A 119 18.41 -8.71 3.55
N ASP A 120 18.37 -7.39 3.65
CA ASP A 120 17.47 -6.68 4.57
C ASP A 120 16.01 -6.84 4.11
N GLN A 121 15.73 -6.73 2.81
CA GLN A 121 14.42 -6.94 2.21
C GLN A 121 13.92 -8.37 2.41
N LEU A 122 14.81 -9.36 2.25
CA LEU A 122 14.48 -10.77 2.47
C LEU A 122 14.06 -11.01 3.93
N ILE A 123 14.88 -10.54 4.88
CA ILE A 123 14.62 -10.70 6.31
C ILE A 123 13.30 -10.01 6.70
N VAL A 124 13.10 -8.76 6.29
CA VAL A 124 11.88 -8.01 6.62
C VAL A 124 10.64 -8.69 6.09
N MET A 125 10.64 -9.14 4.82
CA MET A 125 9.50 -9.85 4.23
C MET A 125 9.21 -11.17 4.95
N GLN A 126 10.23 -11.96 5.28
CA GLN A 126 10.04 -13.22 6.01
C GLN A 126 9.46 -12.97 7.40
N GLU A 127 9.91 -11.94 8.11
CA GLU A 127 9.36 -11.55 9.41
C GLU A 127 7.90 -11.08 9.30
N ILE A 128 7.56 -10.26 8.30
CA ILE A 128 6.18 -9.85 8.04
C ILE A 128 5.32 -11.07 7.73
N ALA A 129 5.78 -11.93 6.84
CA ALA A 129 5.06 -13.16 6.49
C ALA A 129 4.87 -14.08 7.70
N GLY A 130 5.86 -14.19 8.57
CA GLY A 130 5.77 -14.95 9.81
C GLY A 130 4.67 -14.45 10.75
N ARG A 131 4.53 -13.12 10.85
CA ARG A 131 3.60 -12.44 11.79
C ARG A 131 2.22 -12.18 11.22
N SER A 132 2.02 -12.28 9.91
CA SER A 132 0.71 -12.13 9.29
C SER A 132 -0.04 -13.46 9.33
N ASN A 133 -1.33 -13.42 9.61
CA ASN A 133 -2.23 -14.58 9.49
C ASN A 133 -2.51 -14.91 8.04
N ARG A 134 -2.67 -13.89 7.19
CA ARG A 134 -2.87 -14.00 5.75
C ARG A 134 -2.05 -12.94 5.04
N LEU A 135 -1.63 -13.25 3.82
CA LEU A 135 -0.95 -12.32 2.90
C LEU A 135 -1.80 -12.17 1.64
N ILE A 136 -2.09 -10.94 1.28
CA ILE A 136 -2.80 -10.61 0.04
C ILE A 136 -1.77 -10.12 -0.97
N VAL A 137 -1.81 -10.69 -2.16
CA VAL A 137 -1.04 -10.27 -3.34
C VAL A 137 -1.98 -10.01 -4.51
N MET A 138 -1.58 -9.12 -5.41
CA MET A 138 -2.42 -8.67 -6.52
C MET A 138 -2.03 -9.30 -7.85
N SER A 139 -1.01 -10.17 -7.88
CA SER A 139 -0.58 -10.89 -9.08
C SER A 139 -0.11 -12.31 -8.78
N GLU A 140 -0.26 -13.20 -9.77
CA GLU A 140 0.26 -14.57 -9.68
C GLU A 140 1.79 -14.61 -9.56
N HIS A 141 2.49 -13.65 -10.17
CA HIS A 141 3.95 -13.55 -10.04
C HIS A 141 4.35 -13.30 -8.58
N SER A 142 3.66 -12.37 -7.91
CA SER A 142 3.89 -12.11 -6.49
C SER A 142 3.63 -13.33 -5.62
N SER A 143 2.56 -14.09 -5.91
CA SER A 143 2.25 -15.34 -5.22
C SER A 143 3.35 -16.37 -5.38
N ARG A 144 3.87 -16.55 -6.61
CA ARG A 144 4.99 -17.47 -6.89
C ARG A 144 6.28 -17.02 -6.19
N PHE A 145 6.63 -15.73 -6.25
CA PHE A 145 7.83 -15.22 -5.58
C PHE A 145 7.78 -15.41 -4.06
N LEU A 146 6.61 -15.21 -3.44
CA LEU A 146 6.45 -15.50 -2.00
C LEU A 146 6.75 -16.95 -1.67
N GLN A 147 6.30 -17.90 -2.49
CA GLN A 147 6.52 -19.31 -2.27
C GLN A 147 7.98 -19.72 -2.55
N ASP A 148 8.51 -19.31 -3.70
CA ASP A 148 9.80 -19.79 -4.20
C ASP A 148 10.99 -19.12 -3.51
N ILE A 149 10.91 -17.82 -3.25
CA ILE A 149 12.00 -17.01 -2.71
C ILE A 149 11.88 -16.86 -1.20
N PHE A 150 10.68 -16.45 -0.73
CA PHE A 150 10.45 -16.15 0.69
C PHE A 150 9.98 -17.35 1.50
N ARG A 151 9.74 -18.52 0.84
CA ARG A 151 9.33 -19.79 1.47
C ARG A 151 8.01 -19.70 2.24
N VAL A 152 7.10 -18.86 1.78
CA VAL A 152 5.77 -18.72 2.37
C VAL A 152 4.85 -19.85 1.88
N PRO A 153 4.18 -20.60 2.77
CA PRO A 153 3.26 -21.65 2.34
C PRO A 153 2.03 -21.07 1.62
N SER A 154 1.62 -21.71 0.52
CA SER A 154 0.52 -21.26 -0.35
C SER A 154 -0.80 -21.02 0.43
N ARG A 155 -1.09 -21.85 1.43
CA ARG A 155 -2.29 -21.69 2.28
C ARG A 155 -2.37 -20.35 3.02
N LYS A 156 -1.28 -19.60 3.08
CA LYS A 156 -1.18 -18.29 3.74
C LYS A 156 -1.35 -17.13 2.78
N ILE A 157 -1.41 -17.40 1.47
CA ILE A 157 -1.42 -16.42 0.40
C ILE A 157 -2.80 -16.39 -0.25
N ASP A 158 -3.37 -15.21 -0.36
CA ASP A 158 -4.60 -14.94 -1.11
C ASP A 158 -4.27 -14.06 -2.31
N LEU A 159 -4.64 -14.53 -3.49
CA LEU A 159 -4.55 -13.74 -4.72
C LEU A 159 -5.85 -12.96 -4.89
N ILE A 160 -5.80 -11.65 -4.68
CA ILE A 160 -6.91 -10.72 -4.90
C ILE A 160 -6.44 -9.68 -5.91
N PRO A 161 -6.95 -9.67 -7.14
CA PRO A 161 -6.57 -8.70 -8.16
C PRO A 161 -6.76 -7.25 -7.70
N HIS A 162 -5.97 -6.35 -8.27
CA HIS A 162 -6.05 -4.92 -7.96
C HIS A 162 -7.44 -4.37 -8.34
N GLY A 163 -8.11 -3.73 -7.39
CA GLY A 163 -9.34 -3.02 -7.65
C GLY A 163 -9.11 -1.74 -8.46
N ILE A 164 -10.16 -1.26 -9.08
CA ILE A 164 -10.21 0.03 -9.77
C ILE A 164 -11.35 0.86 -9.18
N PRO A 165 -11.29 2.21 -9.24
CA PRO A 165 -12.41 3.06 -8.88
C PRO A 165 -13.63 2.74 -9.76
N ASP A 166 -14.81 2.66 -9.13
CA ASP A 166 -16.08 2.53 -9.85
C ASP A 166 -16.51 3.90 -10.37
N LEU A 167 -16.08 4.22 -11.60
CA LEU A 167 -16.37 5.49 -12.25
C LEU A 167 -17.36 5.27 -13.39
N PRO A 168 -18.28 6.24 -13.66
CA PRO A 168 -19.12 6.18 -14.81
C PRO A 168 -18.29 6.06 -16.10
N PHE A 169 -18.73 5.19 -17.01
CA PHE A 169 -18.09 5.11 -18.33
C PHE A 169 -18.26 6.45 -19.06
N ALA A 170 -17.14 6.99 -19.54
CA ALA A 170 -17.12 8.21 -20.31
C ALA A 170 -16.56 7.92 -21.71
N GLU A 171 -17.28 8.40 -22.74
CA GLU A 171 -16.85 8.23 -24.13
C GLU A 171 -15.49 8.91 -24.37
N PRO A 172 -14.46 8.18 -24.84
CA PRO A 172 -13.13 8.73 -25.05
C PRO A 172 -13.10 9.94 -25.99
N ALA A 173 -14.02 9.99 -26.97
CA ALA A 173 -14.13 11.09 -27.91
C ALA A 173 -14.35 12.44 -27.23
N SER A 174 -15.17 12.48 -26.17
CA SER A 174 -15.47 13.71 -25.43
C SER A 174 -14.24 14.35 -24.76
N TYR A 175 -13.19 13.57 -24.52
CA TYR A 175 -11.96 14.04 -23.91
C TYR A 175 -10.83 14.26 -24.92
N LYS A 176 -10.85 13.52 -26.05
CA LYS A 176 -9.84 13.67 -27.09
C LYS A 176 -9.79 15.08 -27.69
N ASP A 177 -10.95 15.69 -27.87
CA ASP A 177 -11.04 17.03 -28.47
C ASP A 177 -10.35 18.11 -27.61
N SER A 178 -10.24 17.88 -26.30
CA SER A 178 -9.52 18.78 -25.37
C SER A 178 -7.99 18.70 -25.50
N PHE A 179 -7.46 17.59 -26.02
CA PHE A 179 -6.02 17.33 -26.09
C PHE A 179 -5.51 17.16 -27.53
N SER A 180 -6.40 16.92 -28.52
CA SER A 180 -5.95 16.51 -29.84
C SER A 180 -6.05 17.61 -30.86
N THR A 181 -4.94 17.88 -31.50
CA THR A 181 -4.78 18.64 -32.72
C THR A 181 -4.95 17.76 -33.99
N GLY A 182 -5.77 16.71 -33.93
CA GLY A 182 -5.90 15.70 -34.98
C GLY A 182 -4.77 14.68 -35.08
N LYS A 183 -3.87 14.65 -34.07
CA LYS A 183 -2.74 13.72 -33.99
C LYS A 183 -3.06 12.51 -33.10
N THR A 184 -2.29 11.44 -33.26
CA THR A 184 -2.30 10.33 -32.33
C THR A 184 -1.77 10.79 -30.97
N VAL A 185 -2.52 10.52 -29.89
CA VAL A 185 -2.13 10.88 -28.53
C VAL A 185 -1.61 9.62 -27.84
N LEU A 186 -0.37 9.68 -27.37
CA LEU A 186 0.22 8.71 -26.47
C LEU A 186 0.23 9.29 -25.06
N LEU A 187 -0.58 8.72 -24.16
CA LEU A 187 -0.68 9.17 -22.78
C LEU A 187 0.19 8.31 -21.89
N THR A 188 1.05 8.96 -21.11
CA THR A 188 1.71 8.35 -19.96
C THR A 188 1.45 9.21 -18.72
N PHE A 189 1.14 8.58 -17.58
CA PHE A 189 0.77 9.30 -16.36
C PHE A 189 1.31 8.62 -15.11
N GLY A 190 1.42 9.38 -14.01
CA GLY A 190 1.87 8.93 -12.70
C GLY A 190 2.63 10.01 -11.96
N LEU A 191 3.09 9.72 -10.75
CA LEU A 191 4.02 10.60 -10.05
C LEU A 191 5.37 10.59 -10.77
N LEU A 192 5.89 11.77 -11.09
CA LEU A 192 7.18 11.89 -11.78
C LEU A 192 8.31 11.41 -10.86
N SER A 193 8.91 10.30 -11.20
CA SER A 193 10.10 9.77 -10.53
C SER A 193 10.93 8.93 -11.50
N PRO A 194 12.24 8.80 -11.28
CA PRO A 194 13.15 8.05 -12.16
C PRO A 194 12.72 6.61 -12.46
N ASN A 195 11.99 5.99 -11.52
CA ASN A 195 11.56 4.58 -11.64
C ASN A 195 10.26 4.39 -12.44
N LYS A 196 9.67 5.44 -13.01
CA LYS A 196 8.41 5.36 -13.77
C LYS A 196 8.59 5.24 -15.28
N GLY A 197 9.83 5.36 -15.77
CA GLY A 197 10.16 5.15 -17.18
C GLY A 197 9.63 6.20 -18.14
N PHE A 198 9.28 7.40 -17.66
CA PHE A 198 8.83 8.51 -18.53
C PHE A 198 9.86 8.85 -19.59
N GLU A 199 11.14 8.85 -19.23
CA GLU A 199 12.27 9.11 -20.12
C GLU A 199 12.31 8.10 -21.29
N SER A 200 12.06 6.83 -21.00
CA SER A 200 12.03 5.76 -22.01
C SER A 200 10.89 5.96 -23.01
N VAL A 201 9.72 6.40 -22.55
CA VAL A 201 8.58 6.71 -23.44
C VAL A 201 8.89 7.89 -24.34
N ILE A 202 9.48 8.96 -23.79
CA ILE A 202 9.89 10.15 -24.56
C ILE A 202 10.94 9.77 -25.62
N GLN A 203 11.96 8.99 -25.23
CA GLN A 203 12.99 8.53 -26.17
C GLN A 203 12.40 7.67 -27.30
N ALA A 204 11.52 6.72 -26.98
CA ALA A 204 10.86 5.90 -28.00
C ALA A 204 10.02 6.75 -28.98
N ALA A 205 9.33 7.78 -28.50
CA ALA A 205 8.49 8.64 -29.33
C ALA A 205 9.29 9.57 -30.26
N ILE A 206 10.58 9.84 -29.98
CA ILE A 206 11.45 10.66 -30.85
C ILE A 206 11.95 9.86 -32.06
N PHE A 207 12.03 8.54 -31.96
CA PHE A 207 12.55 7.65 -33.01
C PHE A 207 11.44 6.94 -33.81
N SER A 208 10.17 7.28 -33.59
CA SER A 208 8.99 6.76 -34.29
C SER A 208 8.41 7.80 -35.25
#